data_ce8092834dc793c9812a36323d82d36c
#
_entry.id   ce8092834dc793c9812a36323d82d36c
#
_cell.length_a   1.000
_cell.length_b   1.000
_cell.length_c   1.000
_cell.angle_alpha   90.00
_cell.angle_beta   90.00
_cell.angle_gamma   90.00
#
_symmetry.space_group_name_H-M   'P 1'
#
loop_
_entity.id
_entity.type
_entity.pdbx_description
1 polymer ?
#
loop_
_entity_poly.entity_id
_entity_poly.type
_entity_poly.pdbx_seq_one_letter_code
_entity_poly.pdbx_strand_id
1 'polypeptide(L)'
;MYTKDIKLGNGETEAVLHAYISSENNRLNRENTPKRPAVIVFPGGAYSHLAWHEGEPVVKKFFAAKFNAFLLEYTIGEKALFPRPLLDASLAIIHVRSHAEEYNIDPDRIFVCGFSAGGHLAASIGTLWHKDIAKPY
;
A
#
# COMPACT_ATOMS: atom_id res chain seq x y z
N MET A 1 -13.04 0.58 -12.53
CA MET A 1 -11.85 0.15 -11.73
C MET A 1 -10.88 -0.59 -12.65
N TYR A 2 -9.62 -0.29 -12.54
CA TYR A 2 -8.56 -1.12 -13.12
C TYR A 2 -7.60 -1.56 -12.01
N THR A 3 -6.89 -2.66 -12.26
CA THR A 3 -5.93 -3.22 -11.31
C THR A 3 -4.54 -3.26 -11.94
N LYS A 4 -3.52 -3.15 -11.09
CA LYS A 4 -2.12 -3.21 -11.51
C LYS A 4 -1.30 -3.84 -10.41
N ASP A 5 -0.41 -4.76 -10.75
CA ASP A 5 0.55 -5.34 -9.82
C ASP A 5 1.91 -4.66 -10.01
N ILE A 6 2.47 -4.18 -8.92
CA ILE A 6 3.71 -3.43 -8.90
C ILE A 6 4.72 -4.20 -8.04
N LYS A 7 5.80 -4.64 -8.65
CA LYS A 7 6.95 -5.19 -7.91
C LYS A 7 7.72 -4.03 -7.30
N LEU A 8 7.88 -4.07 -5.98
CA LEU A 8 8.60 -3.03 -5.25
C LEU A 8 10.10 -3.32 -5.20
N GLY A 9 10.88 -2.24 -5.11
CA GLY A 9 12.33 -2.32 -5.00
C GLY A 9 12.98 -3.07 -6.18
N ASN A 10 14.05 -2.66 -6.69
CA ASN A 10 14.72 -3.14 -7.89
C ASN A 10 15.29 -4.58 -7.77
N GLY A 11 14.48 -5.54 -7.29
CA GLY A 11 14.86 -6.92 -7.03
C GLY A 11 15.40 -7.18 -5.62
N GLU A 12 15.45 -6.18 -4.77
CA GLU A 12 15.90 -6.31 -3.38
C GLU A 12 14.84 -6.90 -2.45
N THR A 13 13.60 -6.93 -2.89
CA THR A 13 12.49 -7.50 -2.11
C THR A 13 11.55 -8.29 -3.03
N GLU A 14 10.83 -9.22 -2.44
CA GLU A 14 9.75 -9.98 -3.09
C GLU A 14 8.39 -9.29 -2.94
N ALA A 15 8.34 -8.15 -2.27
CA ALA A 15 7.08 -7.44 -2.01
C ALA A 15 6.39 -7.00 -3.29
N VAL A 16 5.08 -7.15 -3.31
CA VAL A 16 4.22 -6.74 -4.43
C VAL A 16 3.12 -5.82 -3.91
N LEU A 17 2.90 -4.74 -4.59
CA LEU A 17 1.80 -3.83 -4.33
C LEU A 17 0.72 -4.00 -5.39
N HIS A 18 -0.45 -4.44 -4.97
CA HIS A 18 -1.62 -4.56 -5.86
C HIS A 18 -2.43 -3.27 -5.77
N ALA A 19 -2.59 -2.60 -6.90
CA ALA A 19 -3.33 -1.34 -7.00
C ALA A 19 -4.75 -1.56 -7.52
N TYR A 20 -5.72 -0.91 -6.88
CA TYR A 20 -7.13 -0.89 -7.28
C TYR A 20 -7.53 0.58 -7.46
N ILE A 21 -7.55 1.02 -8.71
CA ILE A 21 -7.63 2.43 -9.08
C ILE A 21 -8.95 2.72 -9.79
N SER A 22 -9.56 3.86 -9.46
CA SER A 22 -10.74 4.32 -10.17
C SER A 22 -10.41 4.69 -11.61
N SER A 23 -11.23 4.23 -12.54
CA SER A 23 -11.13 4.60 -13.96
C SER A 23 -11.94 5.84 -14.32
N GLU A 24 -12.51 6.54 -13.36
CA GLU A 24 -13.25 7.79 -13.60
C GLU A 24 -12.40 8.83 -14.34
N ASN A 25 -11.11 8.89 -14.04
CA ASN A 25 -10.16 9.80 -14.68
C ASN A 25 -10.03 9.63 -16.18
N ASN A 26 -10.31 8.43 -16.70
CA ASN A 26 -10.14 8.11 -18.11
C ASN A 26 -11.36 8.49 -18.93
N ARG A 27 -12.49 8.73 -18.28
CA ARG A 27 -13.79 9.00 -18.92
C ARG A 27 -14.27 10.43 -18.76
N LEU A 28 -13.81 11.12 -17.73
CA LEU A 28 -14.19 12.48 -17.41
C LEU A 28 -13.00 13.41 -17.58
N ASN A 29 -13.26 14.69 -17.72
CA ASN A 29 -12.22 15.68 -17.76
C ASN A 29 -11.43 15.64 -16.43
N ARG A 30 -10.14 15.30 -16.50
CA ARG A 30 -9.25 15.17 -15.33
C ARG A 30 -9.26 16.41 -14.43
N GLU A 31 -9.37 17.59 -15.02
CA GLU A 31 -9.39 18.87 -14.28
C GLU A 31 -10.58 18.99 -13.33
N ASN A 32 -11.68 18.28 -13.63
CA ASN A 32 -12.92 18.32 -12.86
C ASN A 32 -13.15 17.07 -12.01
N THR A 33 -12.26 16.07 -12.07
CA THR A 33 -12.40 14.85 -11.27
C THR A 33 -11.72 15.05 -9.92
N PRO A 34 -12.45 14.98 -8.80
CA PRO A 34 -11.84 15.12 -7.47
C PRO A 34 -10.76 14.07 -7.23
N LYS A 35 -9.65 14.49 -6.64
CA LYS A 35 -8.61 13.56 -6.20
C LYS A 35 -9.14 12.69 -5.06
N ARG A 36 -8.85 11.39 -5.11
CA ARG A 36 -9.25 10.43 -4.08
C ARG A 36 -8.18 10.31 -3.00
N PRO A 37 -8.56 10.03 -1.75
CA PRO A 37 -7.59 9.53 -0.78
C PRO A 37 -7.13 8.13 -1.19
N ALA A 38 -5.96 7.75 -0.72
CA ALA A 38 -5.42 6.40 -0.89
C ALA A 38 -5.35 5.67 0.45
N VAL A 39 -5.51 4.35 0.41
CA VAL A 39 -5.25 3.48 1.56
C VAL A 39 -4.42 2.29 1.10
N ILE A 40 -3.40 1.95 1.89
CA ILE A 40 -2.60 0.74 1.70
C ILE A 40 -2.94 -0.24 2.81
N VAL A 41 -3.43 -1.41 2.45
CA VAL A 41 -3.85 -2.46 3.38
C VAL A 41 -2.72 -3.44 3.60
N PHE A 42 -2.40 -3.71 4.86
CA PHE A 42 -1.43 -4.70 5.30
C PHE A 42 -2.16 -5.87 5.96
N PRO A 43 -2.31 -7.02 5.30
CA PRO A 43 -2.97 -8.17 5.90
C PRO A 43 -2.18 -8.73 7.10
N GLY A 44 -2.86 -9.45 7.98
CA GLY A 44 -2.22 -10.22 9.03
C GLY A 44 -1.67 -11.57 8.53
N GLY A 45 -1.14 -12.35 9.45
CA GLY A 45 -0.60 -13.69 9.16
C GLY A 45 0.69 -13.99 9.91
N ALA A 46 0.93 -13.34 11.04
CA ALA A 46 2.08 -13.58 11.93
C ALA A 46 3.44 -13.43 11.23
N TYR A 47 3.52 -12.65 10.15
CA TYR A 47 4.71 -12.56 9.28
C TYR A 47 5.11 -13.89 8.61
N SER A 48 4.31 -14.94 8.75
CA SER A 48 4.59 -16.25 8.15
C SER A 48 3.74 -16.52 6.89
N HIS A 49 2.60 -15.87 6.77
CA HIS A 49 1.71 -15.92 5.61
C HIS A 49 0.92 -14.62 5.52
N LEU A 50 0.07 -14.50 4.52
CA LEU A 50 -0.84 -13.35 4.37
C LEU A 50 -2.29 -13.86 4.38
N ALA A 51 -3.08 -13.36 5.31
CA ALA A 51 -4.49 -13.72 5.45
C ALA A 51 -5.32 -13.04 4.35
N TRP A 52 -5.74 -13.80 3.34
CA TRP A 52 -6.44 -13.26 2.17
C TRP A 52 -7.73 -12.51 2.53
N HIS A 53 -8.45 -12.93 3.57
CA HIS A 53 -9.69 -12.28 4.00
C HIS A 53 -9.45 -10.88 4.61
N GLU A 54 -8.22 -10.57 4.98
CA GLU A 54 -7.80 -9.25 5.44
C GLU A 54 -7.11 -8.43 4.31
N GLY A 55 -7.09 -8.96 3.13
CA GLY A 55 -6.49 -8.35 1.92
C GLY A 55 -7.54 -7.81 0.96
N GLU A 56 -7.75 -8.51 -0.16
CA GLU A 56 -8.63 -8.04 -1.24
C GLU A 56 -10.06 -7.67 -0.78
N PRO A 57 -10.76 -8.44 0.08
CA PRO A 57 -12.09 -8.04 0.54
C PRO A 57 -12.11 -6.70 1.27
N VAL A 58 -11.06 -6.38 2.04
CA VAL A 58 -10.92 -5.09 2.73
C VAL A 58 -10.64 -3.98 1.72
N VAL A 59 -9.73 -4.21 0.80
CA VAL A 59 -9.39 -3.26 -0.28
C VAL A 59 -10.64 -2.88 -1.08
N LYS A 60 -11.47 -3.85 -1.43
CA LYS A 60 -12.72 -3.62 -2.17
C LYS A 60 -13.70 -2.74 -1.39
N LYS A 61 -13.77 -2.88 -0.08
CA LYS A 61 -14.62 -2.02 0.76
C LYS A 61 -14.13 -0.58 0.79
N PHE A 62 -12.82 -0.37 0.90
CA PHE A 62 -12.26 0.98 0.80
C PHE A 62 -12.47 1.57 -0.59
N PHE A 63 -12.30 0.78 -1.64
CA PHE A 63 -12.56 1.25 -2.99
C PHE A 63 -14.02 1.70 -3.17
N ALA A 64 -14.98 0.93 -2.65
CA ALA A 64 -16.39 1.29 -2.66
C ALA A 64 -16.67 2.57 -1.87
N ALA A 65 -15.86 2.87 -0.85
CA ALA A 65 -15.93 4.10 -0.06
C ALA A 65 -15.17 5.28 -0.70
N LYS A 66 -14.84 5.19 -1.98
CA LYS A 66 -14.18 6.24 -2.79
C LYS A 66 -12.70 6.46 -2.49
N PHE A 67 -12.02 5.46 -1.96
CA PHE A 67 -10.56 5.44 -1.94
C PHE A 67 -10.02 4.83 -3.23
N ASN A 68 -8.82 5.22 -3.64
CA ASN A 68 -7.97 4.34 -4.42
C ASN A 68 -7.22 3.46 -3.42
N ALA A 69 -7.31 2.16 -3.58
CA ALA A 69 -6.91 1.21 -2.54
C ALA A 69 -5.80 0.30 -3.05
N PHE A 70 -4.91 -0.07 -2.14
CA PHE A 70 -3.74 -0.88 -2.44
C PHE A 70 -3.64 -2.00 -1.42
N LEU A 71 -3.19 -3.17 -1.89
CA LEU A 71 -2.88 -4.30 -1.03
C LEU A 71 -1.37 -4.54 -1.09
N LEU A 72 -0.70 -4.49 0.06
CA LEU A 72 0.71 -4.81 0.13
C LEU A 72 0.91 -6.28 0.53
N GLU A 73 1.44 -7.06 -0.38
CA GLU A 73 2.04 -8.35 -0.05
C GLU A 73 3.48 -8.10 0.37
N TYR A 74 3.68 -7.84 1.66
CA TYR A 74 5.01 -7.61 2.23
C TYR A 74 5.75 -8.94 2.42
N THR A 75 7.06 -8.87 2.57
CA THR A 75 7.91 -10.04 2.76
C THR A 75 7.50 -10.81 4.02
N ILE A 76 7.33 -12.12 3.88
CA ILE A 76 6.92 -13.05 4.93
C ILE A 76 7.92 -14.21 5.05
N GLY A 77 7.76 -15.01 6.12
CA GLY A 77 8.55 -16.21 6.34
C GLY A 77 9.97 -15.90 6.79
N GLU A 78 10.90 -16.74 6.40
CA GLU A 78 12.30 -16.65 6.84
C GLU A 78 12.99 -15.34 6.42
N LYS A 79 12.54 -14.73 5.34
CA LYS A 79 13.07 -13.46 4.84
C LYS A 79 12.48 -12.23 5.55
N ALA A 80 11.44 -12.41 6.36
CA ALA A 80 10.75 -11.33 7.07
C ALA A 80 11.49 -10.84 8.32
N LEU A 81 12.81 -10.82 8.26
CA LEU A 81 13.63 -10.28 9.35
C LEU A 81 13.57 -8.76 9.35
N PHE A 82 13.40 -8.19 10.54
CA PHE A 82 13.42 -6.74 10.69
C PHE A 82 14.75 -6.16 10.15
N PRO A 83 14.75 -5.10 9.34
CA PRO A 83 13.62 -4.24 9.03
C PRO A 83 12.92 -4.53 7.67
N ARG A 84 13.02 -5.74 7.10
CA ARG A 84 12.55 -5.99 5.72
C ARG A 84 11.08 -5.61 5.50
N PRO A 85 10.08 -6.10 6.30
CA PRO A 85 8.70 -5.68 6.09
C PRO A 85 8.48 -4.17 6.26
N LEU A 86 9.23 -3.52 7.16
CA LEU A 86 9.17 -2.08 7.35
C LEU A 86 9.64 -1.34 6.10
N LEU A 87 10.72 -1.79 5.46
CA LEU A 87 11.22 -1.22 4.21
C LEU A 87 10.22 -1.45 3.06
N ASP A 88 9.56 -2.60 3.01
CA ASP A 88 8.50 -2.88 2.03
C ASP A 88 7.34 -1.88 2.18
N ALA A 89 6.91 -1.62 3.40
CA ALA A 89 5.87 -0.62 3.68
C ALA A 89 6.31 0.79 3.25
N SER A 90 7.55 1.15 3.51
CA SER A 90 8.13 2.44 3.06
C SER A 90 8.12 2.56 1.54
N LEU A 91 8.56 1.52 0.83
CA LEU A 91 8.55 1.47 -0.63
C LEU A 91 7.14 1.61 -1.20
N ALA A 92 6.15 0.96 -0.57
CA ALA A 92 4.75 1.08 -0.99
C ALA A 92 4.23 2.51 -0.86
N ILE A 93 4.48 3.16 0.27
CA ILE A 93 4.07 4.55 0.50
C ILE A 93 4.76 5.50 -0.48
N ILE A 94 6.06 5.33 -0.69
CA ILE A 94 6.84 6.13 -1.65
C ILE A 94 6.26 5.96 -3.06
N HIS A 95 5.96 4.71 -3.47
CA HIS A 95 5.38 4.44 -4.78
C HIS A 95 4.04 5.16 -4.96
N VAL A 96 3.12 5.01 -4.01
CA VAL A 96 1.79 5.63 -4.08
C VAL A 96 1.90 7.16 -4.14
N ARG A 97 2.75 7.75 -3.32
CA ARG A 97 2.94 9.20 -3.28
C ARG A 97 3.58 9.74 -4.54
N SER A 98 4.61 9.08 -5.06
CA SER A 98 5.29 9.52 -6.27
C SER A 98 4.45 9.35 -7.54
N HIS A 99 3.45 8.45 -7.53
CA HIS A 99 2.51 8.24 -8.64
C HIS A 99 1.12 8.85 -8.38
N ALA A 100 1.01 9.75 -7.40
CA ALA A 100 -0.28 10.33 -7.00
C ALA A 100 -1.00 11.02 -8.17
N GLU A 101 -0.26 11.71 -9.03
CA GLU A 101 -0.82 12.36 -10.22
C GLU A 101 -1.38 11.34 -11.21
N GLU A 102 -0.63 10.27 -11.50
CA GLU A 102 -1.06 9.19 -12.38
C GLU A 102 -2.34 8.53 -11.88
N TYR A 103 -2.43 8.29 -10.57
CA TYR A 103 -3.55 7.60 -9.95
C TYR A 103 -4.70 8.53 -9.54
N ASN A 104 -4.58 9.82 -9.77
CA ASN A 104 -5.52 10.83 -9.30
C ASN A 104 -5.77 10.74 -7.78
N ILE A 105 -4.69 10.65 -7.04
CA ILE A 105 -4.66 10.58 -5.59
C ILE A 105 -4.21 11.93 -5.03
N ASP A 106 -4.81 12.32 -3.90
CA ASP A 106 -4.32 13.43 -3.10
C ASP A 106 -3.08 12.95 -2.31
N PRO A 107 -1.87 13.46 -2.59
CA PRO A 107 -0.65 12.98 -1.95
C PRO A 107 -0.60 13.28 -0.44
N ASP A 108 -1.44 14.16 0.05
CA ASP A 108 -1.54 14.50 1.47
C ASP A 108 -2.57 13.63 2.22
N ARG A 109 -3.26 12.74 1.52
CA ARG A 109 -4.27 11.84 2.09
C ARG A 109 -3.98 10.38 1.74
N ILE A 110 -2.82 9.90 2.17
CA ILE A 110 -2.39 8.50 2.01
C ILE A 110 -2.40 7.86 3.40
N PHE A 111 -3.22 6.83 3.56
CA PHE A 111 -3.44 6.15 4.83
C PHE A 111 -2.94 4.71 4.76
N VAL A 112 -2.64 4.13 5.91
CA VAL A 112 -2.34 2.71 6.05
C VAL A 112 -3.37 2.07 6.97
N CYS A 113 -3.72 0.82 6.68
CA CYS A 113 -4.64 0.03 7.49
C CYS A 113 -4.07 -1.38 7.60
N GLY A 114 -3.96 -1.90 8.81
CA GLY A 114 -3.35 -3.22 9.02
C GLY A 114 -4.07 -4.03 10.08
N PHE A 115 -3.97 -5.35 9.95
CA PHE A 115 -4.59 -6.33 10.84
C PHE A 115 -3.54 -7.25 11.44
N SER A 116 -3.61 -7.48 12.76
CA SER A 116 -2.67 -8.37 13.47
C SER A 116 -1.20 -8.01 13.16
N ALA A 117 -0.41 -8.88 12.56
CA ALA A 117 0.96 -8.57 12.10
C ALA A 117 1.00 -7.37 11.16
N GLY A 118 0.01 -7.23 10.27
CA GLY A 118 -0.14 -6.04 9.41
C GLY A 118 -0.45 -4.78 10.21
N GLY A 119 -1.19 -4.90 11.30
CA GLY A 119 -1.43 -3.80 12.26
C GLY A 119 -0.15 -3.38 12.97
N HIS A 120 0.67 -4.35 13.37
CA HIS A 120 2.01 -4.09 13.90
C HIS A 120 2.88 -3.36 12.88
N LEU A 121 2.84 -3.78 11.63
CA LEU A 121 3.58 -3.12 10.55
C LEU A 121 3.08 -1.68 10.32
N ALA A 122 1.76 -1.47 10.32
CA ALA A 122 1.17 -0.14 10.18
C ALA A 122 1.60 0.80 11.32
N ALA A 123 1.57 0.31 12.57
CA ALA A 123 2.06 1.06 13.73
C ALA A 123 3.56 1.33 13.64
N SER A 124 4.33 0.37 13.18
CA SER A 124 5.78 0.50 13.02
C SER A 124 6.13 1.59 12.01
N ILE A 125 5.51 1.59 10.83
CA ILE A 125 5.79 2.65 9.85
C ILE A 125 5.28 4.01 10.33
N GLY A 126 4.17 4.06 11.06
CA GLY A 126 3.64 5.28 11.64
C GLY A 126 4.54 5.92 12.69
N THR A 127 5.36 5.12 13.39
CA THR A 127 6.26 5.60 14.45
C THR A 127 7.72 5.72 14.01
N LEU A 128 8.14 4.95 13.02
CA LEU A 128 9.55 4.84 12.60
C LEU A 128 9.86 5.49 11.26
N TRP A 129 8.86 6.03 10.55
CA TRP A 129 9.03 6.56 9.19
C TRP A 129 10.18 7.58 9.06
N HIS A 130 10.46 8.33 10.11
CA HIS A 130 11.51 9.36 10.15
C HIS A 130 12.90 8.81 10.51
N LYS A 131 12.99 7.55 10.90
CA LYS A 131 14.26 6.90 11.27
C LYS A 131 14.95 6.33 10.04
N ASP A 132 16.29 6.30 10.04
CA ASP A 132 17.07 5.77 8.93
C ASP A 132 16.76 4.31 8.64
N ILE A 133 16.41 3.52 9.65
CA ILE A 133 16.05 2.11 9.50
C ILE A 133 14.79 1.89 8.63
N ALA A 134 13.91 2.88 8.52
CA ALA A 134 12.72 2.83 7.68
C ALA A 134 12.96 3.39 6.27
N LYS A 135 14.16 3.86 5.97
CA LYS A 135 14.49 4.43 4.66
C LYS A 135 15.03 3.35 3.74
N PRO A 136 14.37 3.06 2.61
CA PRO A 136 14.80 1.99 1.71
C PRO A 136 16.04 2.35 0.89
N TYR A 137 16.41 3.63 0.83
CA TYR A 137 17.61 4.15 0.16
C TYR A 137 17.96 5.54 0.65
#